data_a6526d32a23aa1bc2817efcc862fa077
#
_entry.id   a6526d32a23aa1bc2817efcc862fa077
#
_cell.length_a   1.000
_cell.length_b   1.000
_cell.length_c   1.000
_cell.angle_alpha   90.00
_cell.angle_beta   90.00
_cell.angle_gamma   90.00
#
_symmetry.space_group_name_H-M   'P 1'
#
loop_
_entity.id
_entity.type
_entity.pdbx_description
1 polymer ?
#
loop_
_entity_poly.entity_id
_entity_poly.type
_entity_poly.pdbx_seq_one_letter_code
_entity_poly.pdbx_strand_id
1 'polypeptide(L)'
;MKRILVGVIVLGALGIASPSGAVDFSSPILDFKGKPIPDCPPAKPDCGDALTLGALATTSLLAQTPDDRNVTSAEKAQRFKLGLKINSESGDIKLSAEDTALLKTLISKSFNALAAGRANELLDPEAK
;
A
#
# COMPACT_ATOMS: atom_id res chain seq x y z
N MET A 1 -0.82 -5.00 42.87
CA MET A 1 -0.91 -4.98 42.15
C MET A 1 -0.95 -5.19 41.31
N LYS A 2 -0.95 -4.96 41.23
CA LYS A 2 -0.99 -4.95 40.27
C LYS A 2 -0.83 -5.16 39.31
N ARG A 3 -0.75 -5.16 39.29
CA ARG A 3 -0.62 -5.29 38.19
C ARG A 3 -0.59 -5.72 37.30
N ILE A 4 -0.69 -5.88 37.48
CA ILE A 4 -0.67 -6.28 36.37
C ILE A 4 -0.94 -6.46 35.64
N LEU A 5 -0.94 -6.36 35.82
CA LEU A 5 -1.19 -6.48 34.78
C LEU A 5 -1.27 -6.48 33.93
N VAL A 6 -1.27 -6.48 34.35
CA VAL A 6 -1.41 -6.45 33.24
C VAL A 6 -1.42 -6.58 32.33
N GLY A 7 -1.23 -6.60 32.71
CA GLY A 7 -1.30 -6.63 31.50
C GLY A 7 -1.38 -6.80 30.82
N VAL A 8 -1.39 -6.76 31.00
CA VAL A 8 -1.54 -6.81 29.93
C VAL A 8 -1.68 -6.92 29.16
N ILE A 9 -1.57 -6.81 29.41
CA ILE A 9 -1.74 -6.88 28.42
C ILE A 9 -1.80 -6.91 27.62
N VAL A 10 -1.62 -6.89 27.76
CA VAL A 10 -1.68 -6.79 26.65
C VAL A 10 -1.69 -7.11 25.89
N LEU A 11 -1.59 -7.25 26.15
CA LEU A 11 -1.67 -7.49 25.12
C LEU A 11 -1.84 -7.63 24.36
N GLY A 12 -1.75 -7.64 24.51
CA GLY A 12 -1.94 -7.65 23.43
C GLY A 12 -2.01 -7.64 22.83
N ALA A 13 -1.97 -7.66 22.85
CA ALA A 13 -2.11 -7.52 21.92
C ALA A 13 -2.06 -7.44 21.33
N LEU A 14 -1.96 -7.34 21.54
CA LEU A 14 -1.93 -7.24 20.69
C LEU A 14 -1.71 -7.41 19.86
N GLY A 15 -1.41 -7.20 20.01
CA GLY A 15 -1.15 -7.14 19.10
C GLY A 15 -1.21 -7.62 18.47
N ILE A 16 -1.46 -7.95 18.92
CA ILE A 16 -1.69 -8.40 17.94
C ILE A 16 -1.70 -7.81 16.78
N ALA A 17 -0.91 -7.21 16.69
CA ALA A 17 -0.92 -6.55 15.49
C ALA A 17 -1.53 -7.42 14.46
N SER A 18 -2.63 -7.02 13.99
CA SER A 18 -3.28 -7.72 12.92
C SER A 18 -2.33 -7.79 11.72
N PRO A 19 -2.20 -8.94 11.06
CA PRO A 19 -1.40 -9.03 9.85
C PRO A 19 -1.93 -8.12 8.74
N SER A 20 -3.20 -7.71 8.82
CA SER A 20 -3.78 -6.76 7.89
C SER A 20 -3.88 -5.39 8.54
N GLY A 21 -2.75 -4.91 9.08
CA GLY A 21 -2.72 -3.63 9.74
C GLY A 21 -3.10 -2.46 8.85
N ALA A 22 -3.35 -1.33 9.49
CA ALA A 22 -3.70 -0.11 8.79
C ALA A 22 -2.51 0.41 7.99
N VAL A 23 -2.79 0.92 6.80
CA VAL A 23 -1.77 1.41 5.87
C VAL A 23 -2.07 2.87 5.53
N ASP A 24 -1.06 3.71 5.61
CA ASP A 24 -1.18 5.11 5.23
C ASP A 24 -0.77 5.28 3.77
N PHE A 25 -1.75 5.43 2.91
CA PHE A 25 -1.52 5.55 1.47
C PHE A 25 -0.99 6.92 1.06
N SER A 26 -0.93 7.89 1.98
CA SER A 26 -0.29 9.17 1.71
C SER A 26 1.22 9.10 1.91
N SER A 27 1.76 7.97 2.38
CA SER A 27 3.19 7.80 2.60
C SER A 27 3.97 7.97 1.30
N PRO A 28 5.04 8.77 1.31
CA PRO A 28 5.85 8.95 0.10
C PRO A 28 6.70 7.71 -0.17
N ILE A 29 6.95 7.46 -1.45
CA ILE A 29 7.85 6.39 -1.87
C ILE A 29 9.26 6.98 -1.90
N LEU A 30 10.18 6.33 -1.21
CA LEU A 30 11.53 6.84 -1.04
C LEU A 30 12.52 6.15 -1.98
N ASP A 31 13.53 6.89 -2.41
CA ASP A 31 14.61 6.31 -3.20
C ASP A 31 15.58 5.55 -2.28
N PHE A 32 16.69 5.04 -2.84
CA PHE A 32 17.66 4.29 -2.05
C PHE A 32 18.35 5.13 -0.98
N LYS A 33 18.32 6.45 -1.12
CA LYS A 33 18.93 7.36 -0.16
C LYS A 33 17.93 7.86 0.88
N GLY A 34 16.69 7.39 0.82
CA GLY A 34 15.66 7.79 1.76
C GLY A 34 14.97 9.10 1.44
N LYS A 35 15.13 9.61 0.22
CA LYS A 35 14.48 10.84 -0.21
C LYS A 35 13.23 10.53 -1.02
N PRO A 36 12.17 11.35 -0.89
CA PRO A 36 10.97 11.13 -1.68
C PRO A 36 11.25 11.21 -3.18
N ILE A 37 10.64 10.30 -3.93
CA ILE A 37 10.74 10.30 -5.39
C ILE A 37 9.76 11.35 -5.91
N PRO A 38 10.21 12.29 -6.76
CA PRO A 38 9.29 13.29 -7.31
C PRO A 38 8.25 12.67 -8.22
N ASP A 39 7.04 13.21 -8.16
CA ASP A 39 5.95 12.80 -9.05
C ASP A 39 5.41 14.06 -9.73
N CYS A 40 6.22 14.60 -10.64
CA CYS A 40 5.91 15.84 -11.31
C CYS A 40 5.73 15.62 -12.81
N PRO A 41 4.80 16.36 -13.44
CA PRO A 41 4.68 16.30 -14.89
C PRO A 41 5.92 16.90 -15.56
N PRO A 42 6.26 16.47 -16.78
CA PRO A 42 7.42 17.02 -17.50
C PRO A 42 7.38 18.55 -17.65
N ALA A 43 6.18 19.12 -17.71
CA ALA A 43 6.02 20.57 -17.85
C ALA A 43 6.36 21.33 -16.56
N LYS A 44 6.33 20.66 -15.41
CA LYS A 44 6.64 21.28 -14.11
C LYS A 44 7.51 20.33 -13.28
N PRO A 45 8.78 20.17 -13.62
CA PRO A 45 9.64 19.20 -12.91
C PRO A 45 9.86 19.56 -11.44
N ASP A 46 9.65 20.81 -11.06
CA ASP A 46 9.84 21.27 -9.69
C ASP A 46 8.52 21.48 -8.95
N CYS A 47 7.51 20.67 -9.23
CA CYS A 47 6.18 20.85 -8.66
C CYS A 47 6.12 20.65 -7.14
N GLY A 48 7.11 19.98 -6.56
CA GLY A 48 7.14 19.71 -5.12
C GLY A 48 6.34 18.50 -4.69
N ASP A 49 5.65 17.86 -5.60
CA ASP A 49 4.85 16.66 -5.27
C ASP A 49 5.73 15.42 -5.23
N ALA A 50 5.43 14.53 -4.30
CA ALA A 50 6.13 13.26 -4.17
C ALA A 50 5.22 12.11 -4.58
N LEU A 51 5.83 11.08 -5.14
CA LEU A 51 5.13 9.84 -5.45
C LEU A 51 4.69 9.18 -4.15
N THR A 52 3.41 8.82 -4.05
CA THR A 52 2.87 8.21 -2.84
C THR A 52 2.49 6.76 -3.08
N LEU A 53 2.34 6.02 -1.97
CA LEU A 53 1.85 4.65 -2.04
C LEU A 53 0.46 4.59 -2.69
N GLY A 54 -0.39 5.56 -2.38
CA GLY A 54 -1.72 5.63 -2.99
C GLY A 54 -1.67 5.79 -4.51
N ALA A 55 -0.75 6.61 -5.01
CA ALA A 55 -0.57 6.79 -6.44
C ALA A 55 -0.11 5.50 -7.10
N LEU A 56 0.85 4.79 -6.49
CA LEU A 56 1.31 3.51 -7.00
C LEU A 56 0.17 2.48 -7.01
N ALA A 57 -0.55 2.40 -5.91
CA ALA A 57 -1.63 1.43 -5.77
C ALA A 57 -2.73 1.69 -6.80
N THR A 58 -3.17 2.93 -6.94
CA THR A 58 -4.21 3.29 -7.88
C THR A 58 -3.79 2.99 -9.31
N THR A 59 -2.59 3.39 -9.68
CA THR A 59 -2.07 3.12 -11.02
C THR A 59 -2.02 1.63 -11.30
N SER A 60 -1.55 0.84 -10.33
CA SER A 60 -1.44 -0.61 -10.49
C SER A 60 -2.80 -1.29 -10.62
N LEU A 61 -3.78 -0.83 -9.86
CA LEU A 61 -5.14 -1.39 -9.91
C LEU A 61 -5.81 -1.13 -11.26
N LEU A 62 -5.50 -0.01 -11.88
CA LEU A 62 -6.10 0.38 -13.16
C LEU A 62 -5.27 -0.08 -14.36
N ALA A 63 -4.04 -0.50 -14.15
CA ALA A 63 -3.16 -0.90 -15.23
C ALA A 63 -3.66 -2.19 -15.90
N GLN A 64 -3.49 -2.24 -17.21
CA GLN A 64 -3.78 -3.45 -17.97
C GLN A 64 -2.46 -4.05 -18.45
N THR A 65 -2.19 -5.28 -18.06
CA THR A 65 -1.00 -6.00 -18.49
C THR A 65 -1.41 -7.12 -19.43
N PRO A 66 -0.46 -7.72 -20.16
CA PRO A 66 -0.79 -8.87 -21.01
C PRO A 66 -1.44 -10.01 -20.24
N ASP A 67 -1.13 -10.15 -18.97
CA ASP A 67 -1.70 -11.20 -18.12
C ASP A 67 -3.18 -10.97 -17.81
N ASP A 68 -3.68 -9.76 -18.03
CA ASP A 68 -5.05 -9.39 -17.66
C ASP A 68 -6.11 -9.91 -18.63
N ARG A 69 -5.72 -10.62 -19.67
CA ARG A 69 -6.67 -11.21 -20.61
C ARG A 69 -7.66 -12.14 -19.94
N ASN A 70 -7.20 -12.81 -18.89
CA ASN A 70 -8.00 -13.81 -18.19
C ASN A 70 -8.56 -13.30 -16.87
N VAL A 71 -8.47 -12.00 -16.63
CA VAL A 71 -9.00 -11.41 -15.40
C VAL A 71 -10.53 -11.43 -15.49
N THR A 72 -11.16 -12.01 -14.48
CA THR A 72 -12.61 -12.12 -14.44
C THR A 72 -13.28 -10.79 -14.11
N SER A 73 -14.58 -10.70 -14.38
CA SER A 73 -15.36 -9.51 -13.99
C SER A 73 -15.33 -9.32 -12.47
N ALA A 74 -15.32 -10.42 -11.72
CA ALA A 74 -15.27 -10.35 -10.26
C ALA A 74 -13.94 -9.74 -9.79
N GLU A 75 -12.84 -10.12 -10.43
CA GLU A 75 -11.53 -9.56 -10.09
C GLU A 75 -11.43 -8.08 -10.45
N LYS A 76 -12.00 -7.69 -11.59
CA LYS A 76 -12.04 -6.28 -11.97
C LYS A 76 -12.85 -5.46 -10.98
N ALA A 77 -13.98 -6.01 -10.52
CA ALA A 77 -14.81 -5.35 -9.52
C ALA A 77 -14.05 -5.22 -8.19
N GLN A 78 -13.29 -6.23 -7.81
CA GLN A 78 -12.46 -6.18 -6.59
C GLN A 78 -11.43 -5.07 -6.68
N ARG A 79 -10.75 -4.97 -7.83
CA ARG A 79 -9.76 -3.92 -8.07
C ARG A 79 -10.40 -2.54 -7.99
N PHE A 80 -11.56 -2.38 -8.59
CA PHE A 80 -12.29 -1.12 -8.57
C PHE A 80 -12.69 -0.71 -7.15
N LYS A 81 -13.24 -1.65 -6.39
CA LYS A 81 -13.64 -1.38 -5.00
C LYS A 81 -12.46 -1.01 -4.13
N LEU A 82 -11.35 -1.70 -4.32
CA LEU A 82 -10.14 -1.39 -3.58
C LEU A 82 -9.61 0.00 -3.92
N GLY A 83 -9.63 0.35 -5.20
CA GLY A 83 -9.25 1.69 -5.65
C GLY A 83 -10.11 2.77 -5.04
N LEU A 84 -11.43 2.55 -4.98
CA LEU A 84 -12.35 3.48 -4.32
C LEU A 84 -12.03 3.64 -2.86
N LYS A 85 -11.78 2.53 -2.17
CA LYS A 85 -11.45 2.55 -0.75
C LYS A 85 -10.19 3.37 -0.48
N ILE A 86 -9.14 3.12 -1.26
CA ILE A 86 -7.86 3.82 -1.10
C ILE A 86 -8.01 5.32 -1.34
N ASN A 87 -8.83 5.71 -2.30
CA ASN A 87 -8.97 7.12 -2.68
C ASN A 87 -10.09 7.86 -1.95
N SER A 88 -10.96 7.15 -1.26
CA SER A 88 -12.10 7.76 -0.57
C SER A 88 -11.85 7.99 0.92
N GLU A 89 -10.97 7.19 1.51
CA GLU A 89 -10.67 7.29 2.94
C GLU A 89 -9.39 8.07 3.15
N SER A 90 -9.31 8.78 4.25
CA SER A 90 -8.10 9.49 4.62
C SER A 90 -7.49 8.83 5.85
N GLY A 91 -6.18 9.07 6.05
CA GLY A 91 -5.47 8.46 7.16
C GLY A 91 -5.17 6.99 6.90
N ASP A 92 -5.15 6.22 7.96
CA ASP A 92 -4.83 4.80 7.86
C ASP A 92 -6.03 4.01 7.35
N ILE A 93 -5.77 3.17 6.36
CA ILE A 93 -6.81 2.34 5.75
C ILE A 93 -6.51 0.88 6.06
N LYS A 94 -7.50 0.17 6.57
CA LYS A 94 -7.35 -1.25 6.87
C LYS A 94 -7.58 -2.07 5.61
N LEU A 95 -6.64 -2.96 5.33
CA LEU A 95 -6.74 -3.88 4.20
C LEU A 95 -6.82 -5.31 4.70
N SER A 96 -7.56 -6.13 3.98
CA SER A 96 -7.54 -7.57 4.23
C SER A 96 -6.22 -8.14 3.74
N ALA A 97 -5.88 -9.35 4.18
CA ALA A 97 -4.68 -10.03 3.70
C ALA A 97 -4.76 -10.25 2.18
N GLU A 98 -5.95 -10.52 1.67
CA GLU A 98 -6.15 -10.71 0.23
C GLU A 98 -5.90 -9.42 -0.56
N ASP A 99 -6.42 -8.30 -0.05
CA ASP A 99 -6.20 -7.00 -0.71
C ASP A 99 -4.73 -6.61 -0.68
N THR A 100 -4.06 -6.86 0.44
CA THR A 100 -2.62 -6.59 0.56
C THR A 100 -1.83 -7.41 -0.45
N ALA A 101 -2.13 -8.70 -0.56
CA ALA A 101 -1.45 -9.57 -1.52
C ALA A 101 -1.70 -9.14 -2.95
N LEU A 102 -2.93 -8.74 -3.27
CA LEU A 102 -3.29 -8.26 -4.59
C LEU A 102 -2.48 -7.01 -4.95
N LEU A 103 -2.42 -6.04 -4.05
CA LEU A 103 -1.66 -4.82 -4.28
C LEU A 103 -0.18 -5.10 -4.48
N LYS A 104 0.41 -5.96 -3.64
CA LYS A 104 1.82 -6.30 -3.78
C LYS A 104 2.11 -6.90 -5.14
N THR A 105 1.26 -7.81 -5.59
CA THR A 105 1.41 -8.44 -6.90
C THR A 105 1.29 -7.43 -8.04
N LEU A 106 0.26 -6.60 -8.01
CA LEU A 106 0.00 -5.65 -9.08
C LEU A 106 1.08 -4.56 -9.14
N ILE A 107 1.51 -4.06 -8.00
CA ILE A 107 2.58 -3.06 -7.95
C ILE A 107 3.88 -3.65 -8.49
N SER A 108 4.18 -4.90 -8.13
CA SER A 108 5.38 -5.57 -8.62
C SER A 108 5.38 -5.76 -10.14
N LYS A 109 4.20 -5.92 -10.74
CA LYS A 109 4.08 -6.05 -12.19
C LYS A 109 4.17 -4.71 -12.91
N SER A 110 3.74 -3.64 -12.25
CA SER A 110 3.58 -2.34 -12.89
C SER A 110 4.75 -1.39 -12.69
N PHE A 111 5.57 -1.63 -11.68
CA PHE A 111 6.65 -0.72 -11.32
C PHE A 111 7.97 -1.46 -11.19
N ASN A 112 9.07 -0.67 -11.13
CA ASN A 112 10.41 -1.23 -11.01
C ASN A 112 10.68 -1.74 -9.58
N ALA A 113 11.84 -2.35 -9.40
CA ALA A 113 12.21 -2.97 -8.13
C ALA A 113 12.24 -1.98 -6.96
N LEU A 114 12.70 -0.76 -7.19
CA LEU A 114 12.76 0.25 -6.14
C LEU A 114 11.37 0.61 -5.64
N ALA A 115 10.47 0.99 -6.55
CA ALA A 115 9.11 1.37 -6.18
C ALA A 115 8.36 0.20 -5.56
N ALA A 116 8.47 -0.99 -6.16
CA ALA A 116 7.81 -2.18 -5.64
C ALA A 116 8.34 -2.57 -4.26
N GLY A 117 9.65 -2.49 -4.06
CA GLY A 117 10.25 -2.79 -2.77
C GLY A 117 9.80 -1.85 -1.66
N ARG A 118 9.78 -0.56 -1.96
CA ARG A 118 9.31 0.43 -0.98
C ARG A 118 7.83 0.26 -0.68
N ALA A 119 7.04 -0.01 -1.70
CA ALA A 119 5.61 -0.24 -1.51
C ALA A 119 5.37 -1.48 -0.62
N ASN A 120 6.12 -2.54 -0.85
CA ASN A 120 5.99 -3.75 -0.04
C ASN A 120 6.32 -3.49 1.43
N GLU A 121 7.34 -2.67 1.70
CA GLU A 121 7.67 -2.30 3.08
C GLU A 121 6.52 -1.55 3.76
N LEU A 122 5.84 -0.68 3.02
CA LEU A 122 4.72 0.09 3.56
C LEU A 122 3.47 -0.75 3.72
N LEU A 123 3.23 -1.67 2.79
CA LEU A 123 2.03 -2.53 2.83
C LEU A 123 2.15 -3.64 3.87
N ASP A 124 3.35 -4.10 4.12
CA ASP A 124 3.58 -5.22 5.03
C ASP A 124 4.91 -5.02 5.77
N PRO A 125 4.93 -4.12 6.78
CA PRO A 125 6.16 -3.82 7.50
C PRO A 125 6.79 -5.02 8.19
N GLU A 126 6.01 -6.05 8.49
CA GLU A 126 6.48 -7.24 9.18
C GLU A 126 7.10 -8.27 8.26
N ALA A 127 6.99 -8.10 6.96
CA ALA A 127 7.49 -9.05 5.97
C ALA A 127 8.97 -8.87 5.64
N LYS A 128 9.69 -8.02 6.33
CA LYS A 128 11.10 -7.76 6.07
C LYS A 128 11.97 -9.00 6.24
#